data_3e03b25aa2aaa86c59098ed308ce6071
#
_entry.id   3e03b25aa2aaa86c59098ed308ce6071
#
_cell.length_a   1.000
_cell.length_b   1.000
_cell.length_c   1.000
_cell.angle_alpha   90.00
_cell.angle_beta   90.00
_cell.angle_gamma   90.00
#
_symmetry.space_group_name_H-M   'P 1'
#
loop_
_entity.id
_entity.type
_entity.pdbx_description
1 polymer ?
#
loop_
_entity_poly.entity_id
_entity_poly.type
_entity_poly.pdbx_seq_one_letter_code
_entity_poly.pdbx_strand_id
1 'polypeptide(L)'
;MTMMPNVVQFQPHLSSPAGRAWRPAQVRRPRLLVEAARAGLPNYRRKRDLRRILRGEEIPQPGAALRRLLAEEDRLDQSRREAEADYDVERHVLLLIAIMAESILALPQPVARRNGPSAAPVTFPGTAIRARP
;
A
#
# COMPACT_ATOMS: atom_id res chain seq x y z
N MET A 1 23.78 0.60 -55.14
CA MET A 1 22.97 -0.25 -54.27
C MET A 1 23.01 0.32 -52.87
N THR A 2 21.96 0.97 -52.51
CA THR A 2 21.84 1.61 -51.20
C THR A 2 21.26 0.61 -50.22
N MET A 3 22.08 0.10 -49.33
CA MET A 3 21.57 -0.71 -48.19
C MET A 3 20.82 0.23 -47.26
N MET A 4 19.53 0.04 -47.11
CA MET A 4 18.74 0.68 -46.08
C MET A 4 19.11 0.08 -44.73
N PRO A 5 19.46 0.89 -43.72
CA PRO A 5 19.64 0.36 -42.38
C PRO A 5 18.29 -0.12 -41.87
N ASN A 6 18.30 -1.32 -41.35
CA ASN A 6 17.15 -1.95 -40.70
C ASN A 6 16.76 -1.11 -39.48
N VAL A 7 15.78 -0.23 -39.65
CA VAL A 7 15.19 0.51 -38.53
C VAL A 7 14.34 -0.49 -37.76
N VAL A 8 14.91 -1.02 -36.68
CA VAL A 8 14.13 -1.76 -35.68
C VAL A 8 13.16 -0.77 -35.08
N GLN A 9 11.92 -0.77 -35.55
CA GLN A 9 10.85 -0.04 -34.90
C GLN A 9 10.64 -0.64 -33.53
N PHE A 10 11.15 0.06 -32.52
CA PHE A 10 10.81 -0.19 -31.14
C PHE A 10 9.36 0.25 -30.93
N GLN A 11 8.44 -0.71 -31.06
CA GLN A 11 7.06 -0.48 -30.64
C GLN A 11 7.01 -0.61 -29.14
N PRO A 12 6.76 0.46 -28.41
CA PRO A 12 6.41 0.32 -26.99
C PRO A 12 5.06 -0.39 -26.95
N HIS A 13 5.08 -1.65 -26.57
CA HIS A 13 3.86 -2.35 -26.19
C HIS A 13 3.29 -1.61 -24.97
N LEU A 14 2.38 -0.70 -25.21
CA LEU A 14 1.50 -0.13 -24.19
C LEU A 14 0.48 -1.21 -23.78
N SER A 15 1.00 -2.31 -23.25
CA SER A 15 0.18 -3.18 -22.44
C SER A 15 0.04 -2.49 -21.08
N SER A 16 -0.98 -1.67 -20.95
CA SER A 16 -1.44 -1.22 -19.64
C SER A 16 -1.79 -2.45 -18.82
N PRO A 17 -1.03 -2.80 -17.81
CA PRO A 17 -1.50 -3.78 -16.83
C PRO A 17 -2.38 -3.05 -15.84
N ALA A 18 -3.65 -2.83 -16.20
CA ALA A 18 -4.66 -2.59 -15.20
C ALA A 18 -4.59 -3.76 -14.21
N GLY A 19 -4.18 -3.48 -12.98
CA GLY A 19 -4.32 -4.42 -11.87
C GLY A 19 -3.07 -5.19 -11.45
N ARG A 20 -1.88 -4.82 -11.87
CA ARG A 20 -0.69 -5.35 -11.19
C ARG A 20 -0.52 -4.66 -9.84
N ALA A 21 -0.93 -5.38 -8.78
CA ALA A 21 -0.51 -5.04 -7.43
C ALA A 21 1.00 -4.72 -7.46
N TRP A 22 1.36 -3.56 -6.92
CA TRP A 22 2.75 -3.16 -6.78
C TRP A 22 3.55 -4.35 -6.21
N ARG A 23 4.46 -4.87 -7.00
CA ARG A 23 5.40 -5.91 -6.55
C ARG A 23 6.70 -5.22 -6.20
N PRO A 24 7.09 -5.18 -4.93
CA PRO A 24 8.39 -4.66 -4.51
C PRO A 24 9.58 -5.40 -5.12
N ALA A 25 9.31 -6.50 -5.82
CA ALA A 25 10.33 -7.43 -6.31
C ALA A 25 11.12 -6.96 -7.55
N GLN A 26 10.70 -5.91 -8.23
CA GLN A 26 11.37 -5.50 -9.47
C GLN A 26 12.51 -4.49 -9.29
N VAL A 27 12.56 -3.84 -8.17
CA VAL A 27 13.68 -2.97 -7.82
C VAL A 27 14.37 -3.58 -6.61
N ARG A 28 15.50 -4.21 -6.86
CA ARG A 28 16.28 -4.83 -5.78
C ARG A 28 16.80 -3.76 -4.83
N ARG A 29 16.10 -3.59 -3.74
CA ARG A 29 16.60 -2.83 -2.60
C ARG A 29 17.72 -3.62 -1.93
N PRO A 30 18.76 -2.98 -1.44
CA PRO A 30 19.79 -3.66 -0.67
C PRO A 30 19.17 -4.43 0.50
N ARG A 31 19.56 -5.68 0.65
CA ARG A 31 19.04 -6.56 1.71
C ARG A 31 19.16 -5.91 3.08
N LEU A 32 20.29 -5.24 3.33
CA LEU A 32 20.55 -4.56 4.60
C LEU A 32 19.48 -3.49 4.91
N LEU A 33 19.07 -2.70 3.93
CA LEU A 33 18.01 -1.69 4.12
C LEU A 33 16.67 -2.33 4.46
N VAL A 34 16.34 -3.43 3.80
CA VAL A 34 15.09 -4.16 4.05
C VAL A 34 15.10 -4.81 5.43
N GLU A 35 16.21 -5.39 5.85
CA GLU A 35 16.37 -5.98 7.18
C GLU A 35 16.30 -4.91 8.28
N ALA A 36 16.95 -3.77 8.10
CA ALA A 36 16.87 -2.64 9.01
C ALA A 36 15.43 -2.11 9.14
N ALA A 37 14.71 -2.00 8.02
CA ALA A 37 13.31 -1.60 8.03
C ALA A 37 12.41 -2.59 8.76
N ARG A 38 12.60 -3.89 8.56
CA ARG A 38 11.87 -4.93 9.30
C ARG A 38 12.11 -4.86 10.80
N ALA A 39 13.35 -4.63 11.20
CA ALA A 39 13.71 -4.47 12.61
C ALA A 39 13.05 -3.23 13.24
N GLY A 40 12.88 -2.16 12.47
CA GLY A 40 12.24 -0.93 12.93
C GLY A 40 10.72 -0.93 12.91
N LEU A 41 10.10 -1.87 12.20
CA LEU A 41 8.65 -1.92 12.00
C LEU A 41 7.82 -1.95 13.30
N PRO A 42 8.19 -2.69 14.36
CA PRO A 42 7.43 -2.69 15.61
C PRO A 42 7.34 -1.32 16.29
N ASN A 43 8.28 -0.44 16.04
CA ASN A 43 8.34 0.90 16.62
C ASN A 43 7.60 1.95 15.79
N TYR A 44 7.05 1.58 14.68
CA TYR A 44 6.33 2.49 13.78
C TYR A 44 5.08 3.07 14.45
N ARG A 45 4.96 4.41 14.40
CA ARG A 45 3.81 5.15 14.90
C ARG A 45 3.29 6.05 13.79
N ARG A 46 2.17 5.67 13.19
CA ARG A 46 1.61 6.31 11.99
C ARG A 46 1.53 7.84 12.10
N LYS A 47 0.94 8.35 13.18
CA LYS A 47 0.81 9.81 13.36
C LYS A 47 2.14 10.53 13.46
N ARG A 48 3.07 9.98 14.22
CA ARG A 48 4.38 10.58 14.42
C ARG A 48 5.24 10.50 13.17
N ASP A 49 5.31 9.30 12.60
CA ASP A 49 6.28 8.99 11.55
C ASP A 49 5.85 9.54 10.19
N LEU A 50 4.57 9.47 9.84
CA LEU A 50 4.08 10.07 8.60
C LEU A 50 4.22 11.60 8.58
N ARG A 51 3.95 12.28 9.70
CA ARG A 51 4.18 13.74 9.79
C ARG A 51 5.65 14.08 9.55
N ARG A 52 6.54 13.32 10.15
CA ARG A 52 7.99 13.50 10.01
C ARG A 52 8.47 13.25 8.59
N ILE A 53 8.00 12.16 7.97
CA ILE A 53 8.45 11.72 6.65
C ILE A 53 7.84 12.60 5.54
N LEU A 54 6.54 12.84 5.58
CA LEU A 54 5.80 13.60 4.57
C LEU A 54 5.85 15.11 4.80
N ARG A 55 6.39 15.56 5.93
CA ARG A 55 6.54 16.98 6.29
C ARG A 55 5.22 17.75 6.21
N GLY A 56 4.13 17.14 6.65
CA GLY A 56 2.80 17.72 6.65
C GLY A 56 2.08 17.50 7.96
N GLU A 57 1.14 18.38 8.29
CA GLU A 57 0.32 18.23 9.48
C GLU A 57 -0.82 17.22 9.27
N GLU A 58 -1.31 17.14 8.06
CA GLU A 58 -2.39 16.25 7.69
C GLU A 58 -1.88 14.85 7.37
N ILE A 59 -2.54 13.86 7.95
CA ILE A 59 -2.20 12.44 7.74
C ILE A 59 -3.10 11.89 6.64
N PRO A 60 -2.54 11.53 5.46
CA PRO A 60 -3.33 10.96 4.38
C PRO A 60 -3.94 9.61 4.75
N GLN A 61 -5.00 9.22 4.05
CA GLN A 61 -5.53 7.87 4.12
C GLN A 61 -4.46 6.85 3.69
N PRO A 62 -4.50 5.59 4.18
CA PRO A 62 -3.43 4.62 3.94
C PRO A 62 -3.04 4.44 2.48
N GLY A 63 -3.98 4.34 1.57
CA GLY A 63 -3.68 4.20 0.14
C GLY A 63 -3.01 5.43 -0.47
N ALA A 64 -3.42 6.64 -0.07
CA ALA A 64 -2.80 7.88 -0.51
C ALA A 64 -1.43 8.09 0.12
N ALA A 65 -1.29 7.75 1.40
CA ALA A 65 0.00 7.77 2.10
C ALA A 65 1.00 6.84 1.42
N LEU A 66 0.59 5.61 1.11
CA LEU A 66 1.45 4.62 0.45
C LEU A 66 1.99 5.13 -0.89
N ARG A 67 1.15 5.73 -1.72
CA ARG A 67 1.59 6.28 -3.02
C ARG A 67 2.63 7.39 -2.86
N ARG A 68 2.44 8.27 -1.89
CA ARG A 68 3.41 9.34 -1.60
C ARG A 68 4.73 8.80 -1.09
N LEU A 69 4.67 7.82 -0.19
CA LEU A 69 5.86 7.17 0.36
C LEU A 69 6.66 6.45 -0.72
N LEU A 70 5.99 5.75 -1.62
CA LEU A 70 6.63 5.06 -2.74
C LEU A 70 7.35 6.03 -3.68
N ALA A 71 6.74 7.17 -3.98
CA ALA A 71 7.36 8.20 -4.82
C ALA A 71 8.63 8.79 -4.17
N GLU A 72 8.58 9.07 -2.87
CA GLU A 72 9.75 9.57 -2.14
C GLU A 72 10.85 8.52 -2.01
N GLU A 73 10.47 7.26 -1.82
CA GLU A 73 11.43 6.16 -1.74
C GLU A 73 12.13 5.91 -3.08
N ASP A 74 11.41 5.99 -4.18
CA ASP A 74 12.01 5.87 -5.52
C ASP A 74 13.05 6.96 -5.77
N ARG A 75 12.80 8.18 -5.33
CA ARG A 75 13.78 9.28 -5.42
C ARG A 75 15.03 8.99 -4.61
N LEU A 76 14.87 8.53 -3.37
CA LEU A 76 16.02 8.17 -2.53
C LEU A 76 16.79 6.97 -3.08
N ASP A 77 16.09 5.99 -3.63
CA ASP A 77 16.77 4.85 -4.25
C ASP A 77 17.55 5.25 -5.50
N GLN A 78 17.05 6.21 -6.26
CA GLN A 78 17.79 6.79 -7.37
C GLN A 78 19.06 7.51 -6.88
N SER A 79 18.92 8.38 -5.88
CA SER A 79 20.06 9.06 -5.26
C SER A 79 21.12 8.08 -4.74
N ARG A 80 20.68 6.97 -4.14
CA ARG A 80 21.58 5.90 -3.71
C ARG A 80 22.34 5.27 -4.87
N ARG A 81 21.66 4.97 -5.97
CA ARG A 81 22.29 4.34 -7.17
C ARG A 81 23.27 5.26 -7.85
N GLU A 82 22.97 6.54 -7.86
CA GLU A 82 23.83 7.59 -8.42
C GLU A 82 24.95 8.01 -7.47
N ALA A 83 25.00 7.42 -6.28
CA ALA A 83 25.97 7.73 -5.22
C ALA A 83 26.03 9.24 -4.90
N GLU A 84 24.87 9.89 -4.87
CA GLU A 84 24.77 11.30 -4.53
C GLU A 84 25.23 11.55 -3.09
N ALA A 85 25.94 12.68 -2.88
CA ALA A 85 26.52 13.02 -1.59
C ALA A 85 25.47 13.32 -0.51
N ASP A 86 24.27 13.70 -0.90
CA ASP A 86 23.15 14.03 -0.01
C ASP A 86 22.22 12.84 0.23
N TYR A 87 22.57 11.63 -0.24
CA TYR A 87 21.81 10.42 0.06
C TYR A 87 21.77 10.14 1.56
N ASP A 88 20.57 10.09 2.09
CA ASP A 88 20.30 9.85 3.51
C ASP A 88 19.76 8.43 3.73
N VAL A 89 20.62 7.56 4.24
CA VAL A 89 20.30 6.16 4.51
C VAL A 89 19.27 6.03 5.64
N GLU A 90 19.31 6.86 6.66
CA GLU A 90 18.36 6.84 7.77
C GLU A 90 16.95 7.16 7.27
N ARG A 91 16.84 8.22 6.47
CA ARG A 91 15.57 8.59 5.83
C ARG A 91 15.04 7.47 4.93
N HIS A 92 15.90 6.80 4.19
CA HIS A 92 15.52 5.68 3.33
C HIS A 92 14.96 4.51 4.14
N VAL A 93 15.60 4.15 5.25
CA VAL A 93 15.08 3.11 6.17
C VAL A 93 13.74 3.51 6.77
N LEU A 94 13.57 4.75 7.21
CA LEU A 94 12.29 5.25 7.73
C LEU A 94 11.17 5.17 6.69
N LEU A 95 11.45 5.51 5.44
CA LEU A 95 10.50 5.37 4.33
C LEU A 95 10.11 3.90 4.11
N LEU A 96 11.06 2.99 4.11
CA LEU A 96 10.78 1.55 3.95
C LEU A 96 9.93 1.00 5.10
N ILE A 97 10.19 1.43 6.33
CA ILE A 97 9.35 1.07 7.49
C ILE A 97 7.91 1.53 7.28
N ALA A 98 7.74 2.79 6.90
CA ALA A 98 6.42 3.36 6.67
C ALA A 98 5.69 2.66 5.50
N ILE A 99 6.38 2.35 4.41
CA ILE A 99 5.83 1.62 3.28
C ILE A 99 5.34 0.24 3.70
N MET A 100 6.13 -0.51 4.47
CA MET A 100 5.72 -1.82 4.97
C MET A 100 4.46 -1.73 5.83
N ALA A 101 4.40 -0.77 6.76
CA ALA A 101 3.26 -0.57 7.64
C ALA A 101 2.00 -0.12 6.87
N GLU A 102 2.13 0.87 6.01
CA GLU A 102 1.00 1.40 5.21
C GLU A 102 0.51 0.39 4.18
N SER A 103 1.37 -0.48 3.65
CA SER A 103 0.97 -1.57 2.76
C SER A 103 0.01 -2.54 3.44
N ILE A 104 0.23 -2.85 4.70
CA ILE A 104 -0.67 -3.71 5.48
C ILE A 104 -2.03 -3.02 5.69
N LEU A 105 -2.02 -1.72 6.01
CA LEU A 105 -3.23 -0.94 6.23
C LEU A 105 -4.02 -0.68 4.96
N ALA A 106 -3.36 -0.61 3.82
CA ALA A 106 -3.99 -0.40 2.52
C ALA A 106 -4.60 -1.67 1.92
N LEU A 107 -4.30 -2.85 2.47
CA LEU A 107 -4.95 -4.09 2.07
C LEU A 107 -6.45 -4.02 2.38
N PRO A 108 -7.33 -4.56 1.51
CA PRO A 108 -8.74 -4.70 1.83
C PRO A 108 -8.88 -5.50 3.12
N GLN A 109 -9.38 -4.86 4.15
CA GLN A 109 -9.71 -5.56 5.39
C GLN A 109 -10.86 -6.53 5.09
N PRO A 110 -10.78 -7.80 5.53
CA PRO A 110 -11.95 -8.66 5.47
C PRO A 110 -13.05 -7.95 6.24
N VAL A 111 -14.14 -7.62 5.54
CA VAL A 111 -15.31 -7.03 6.17
C VAL A 111 -15.74 -8.05 7.22
N ALA A 112 -15.46 -7.76 8.48
CA ALA A 112 -16.08 -8.50 9.55
C ALA A 112 -17.58 -8.45 9.26
N ARG A 113 -18.16 -9.58 8.90
CA ARG A 113 -19.62 -9.67 8.77
C ARG A 113 -20.15 -9.16 10.08
N ARG A 114 -20.66 -7.95 10.08
CA ARG A 114 -21.50 -7.52 11.19
C ARG A 114 -22.59 -8.58 11.20
N ASN A 115 -22.53 -9.43 12.21
CA ASN A 115 -23.69 -10.25 12.54
C ASN A 115 -24.80 -9.23 12.64
N GLY A 116 -25.67 -9.22 11.61
CA GLY A 116 -26.84 -8.39 11.59
C GLY A 116 -27.59 -8.67 12.89
N PRO A 117 -28.38 -7.73 13.41
CA PRO A 117 -29.13 -7.95 14.61
C PRO A 117 -29.84 -9.27 14.44
N SER A 118 -29.58 -10.18 15.34
CA SER A 118 -30.30 -11.45 15.48
C SER A 118 -31.77 -11.09 15.36
N ALA A 119 -32.43 -11.57 14.32
CA ALA A 119 -33.86 -11.39 14.15
C ALA A 119 -34.49 -11.89 15.42
N ALA A 120 -35.01 -10.99 16.24
CA ALA A 120 -35.83 -11.34 17.38
C ALA A 120 -36.97 -12.22 16.85
N PRO A 121 -37.29 -13.32 17.52
CA PRO A 121 -38.39 -14.17 17.08
C PRO A 121 -39.68 -13.33 17.03
N VAL A 122 -40.23 -13.16 15.84
CA VAL A 122 -41.52 -12.50 15.68
C VAL A 122 -42.56 -13.45 16.29
N THR A 123 -42.96 -13.16 17.50
CA THR A 123 -44.08 -13.85 18.14
C THR A 123 -45.33 -13.35 17.46
N PHE A 124 -45.90 -14.13 16.59
CA PHE A 124 -47.26 -13.88 16.09
C PHE A 124 -48.25 -14.09 17.24
N PRO A 125 -49.09 -13.12 17.57
CA PRO A 125 -50.19 -13.37 18.52
C PRO A 125 -51.11 -14.37 17.88
N GLY A 126 -51.17 -15.57 18.47
CA GLY A 126 -52.07 -16.62 18.04
C GLY A 126 -53.53 -16.15 18.08
N THR A 127 -54.19 -16.16 16.92
CA THR A 127 -55.63 -15.97 16.85
C THR A 127 -56.29 -17.15 17.53
N ALA A 128 -56.78 -16.94 18.74
CA ALA A 128 -57.57 -17.92 19.43
C ALA A 128 -58.89 -18.10 18.66
N ILE A 129 -59.04 -19.22 17.95
CA ILE A 129 -60.29 -19.64 17.38
C ILE A 129 -61.15 -20.11 18.52
N ARG A 130 -62.11 -19.29 18.91
CA ARG A 130 -63.11 -19.63 19.90
C ARG A 130 -64.11 -20.57 19.24
N ALA A 131 -63.98 -21.87 19.55
CA ALA A 131 -65.03 -22.82 19.21
C ALA A 131 -66.27 -22.51 20.03
N ARG A 132 -67.35 -22.25 19.36
CA ARG A 132 -68.66 -22.22 20.02
C ARG A 132 -69.28 -23.63 19.99
N PRO A 133 -70.05 -24.02 21.01
CA PRO A 133 -70.72 -25.29 21.10
C PRO A 133 -71.91 -25.32 20.12
#